data_7d7312777d6fe48296308e7262430d20
#
_entry.id   7d7312777d6fe48296308e7262430d20
#
_cell.length_a   1.000
_cell.length_b   1.000
_cell.length_c   1.000
_cell.angle_alpha   90.00
_cell.angle_beta   90.00
_cell.angle_gamma   90.00
#
_symmetry.space_group_name_H-M   'P 1'
#
loop_
_entity.id
_entity.type
_entity.pdbx_description
1 polymer ?
#
loop_
_entity_poly.entity_id
_entity_poly.type
_entity_poly.pdbx_seq_one_letter_code
_entity_poly.pdbx_strand_id
1 'polypeptide(L)' 'KNKQSLYKWLYETYENDLFSYGIAFGISKELLEDAIHDVFLHLYEREHKLWESQNMKFYLLNCLKNRIRTIKKKEMN' A
#
# COMPACT_ATOMS: atom_id res chain seq x y z
N LYS A 1 6.19 9.20 20.69
CA LYS A 1 5.31 8.29 19.98
C LYS A 1 6.09 7.17 19.40
N ASN A 2 5.51 6.02 19.37
CA ASN A 2 6.23 4.92 18.80
C ASN A 2 5.82 4.71 17.35
N LYS A 3 6.64 3.90 16.69
CA LYS A 3 6.49 3.64 15.28
C LYS A 3 5.19 2.91 14.96
N GLN A 4 4.77 2.05 15.86
CA GLN A 4 3.57 1.24 15.62
C GLN A 4 2.30 2.07 15.61
N SER A 5 2.22 3.08 16.48
CA SER A 5 1.06 3.94 16.51
C SER A 5 0.92 4.73 15.21
N LEU A 6 2.03 5.23 14.71
CA LEU A 6 2.02 5.99 13.46
C LEU A 6 1.67 5.08 12.30
N TYR A 7 2.21 3.87 12.29
CA TYR A 7 1.92 2.89 11.26
C TYR A 7 0.42 2.57 11.22
N LYS A 8 -0.17 2.34 12.38
CA LYS A 8 -1.59 2.02 12.45
C LYS A 8 -2.43 3.18 11.93
N TRP A 9 -2.06 4.40 12.30
CA TRP A 9 -2.78 5.58 11.84
C TRP A 9 -2.73 5.69 10.31
N LEU A 10 -1.56 5.47 9.73
CA LEU A 10 -1.42 5.53 8.29
C LEU A 10 -2.27 4.46 7.61
N TYR A 11 -2.24 3.26 8.15
CA TYR A 11 -3.01 2.16 7.58
C TYR A 11 -4.49 2.49 7.57
N GLU A 12 -5.01 2.93 8.71
CA GLU A 12 -6.42 3.24 8.83
C GLU A 12 -6.82 4.45 7.99
N THR A 13 -5.90 5.39 7.83
CA THR A 13 -6.19 6.60 7.07
C THR A 13 -6.28 6.32 5.57
N TYR A 14 -5.39 5.49 5.06
CA TYR A 14 -5.27 5.31 3.61
C TYR A 14 -5.79 3.98 3.09
N GLU A 15 -6.22 3.10 3.96
CA GLU A 15 -6.65 1.78 3.54
C GLU A 15 -7.75 1.82 2.48
N ASN A 16 -8.77 2.63 2.72
CA ASN A 16 -9.90 2.72 1.80
C ASN A 16 -9.49 3.26 0.45
N ASP A 17 -8.62 4.26 0.45
CA ASP A 17 -8.15 4.84 -0.79
C ASP A 17 -7.38 3.81 -1.61
N LEU A 18 -6.55 3.03 -0.94
CA LEU A 18 -5.78 2.01 -1.63
C LEU A 18 -6.67 0.89 -2.15
N PHE A 19 -7.68 0.52 -1.38
CA PHE A 19 -8.62 -0.50 -1.82
C PHE A 19 -9.37 -0.07 -3.07
N SER A 20 -9.90 1.15 -3.04
CA SER A 20 -10.64 1.67 -4.19
C SER A 20 -9.76 1.73 -5.44
N TYR A 21 -8.54 2.18 -5.24
CA TYR A 21 -7.59 2.28 -6.35
C TYR A 21 -7.29 0.90 -6.94
N GLY A 22 -7.05 -0.06 -6.06
CA GLY A 22 -6.69 -1.40 -6.51
C GLY A 22 -7.81 -2.15 -7.19
N ILE A 23 -9.03 -1.95 -6.71
CA ILE A 23 -10.20 -2.61 -7.31
C ILE A 23 -10.30 -2.24 -8.80
N ALA A 24 -9.95 -1.00 -9.13
CA ALA A 24 -10.04 -0.53 -10.50
C ALA A 24 -9.08 -1.27 -11.44
N PHE A 25 -8.08 -1.95 -10.90
CA PHE A 25 -7.16 -2.73 -11.72
C PHE A 25 -7.67 -4.12 -12.02
N GLY A 26 -8.76 -4.54 -11.39
CA GLY A 26 -9.37 -5.81 -11.70
C GLY A 26 -8.72 -7.04 -11.07
N ILE A 27 -7.98 -6.87 -9.99
CA ILE A 27 -7.45 -8.03 -9.28
C ILE A 27 -8.43 -8.46 -8.19
N SER A 28 -8.29 -9.70 -7.75
CA SER A 28 -9.18 -10.23 -6.74
C SER A 28 -8.99 -9.51 -5.41
N LYS A 29 -10.03 -9.55 -4.58
CA LYS A 29 -9.97 -8.91 -3.28
C LYS A 29 -8.84 -9.48 -2.43
N GLU A 30 -8.66 -10.80 -2.49
CA GLU A 30 -7.63 -11.45 -1.67
C GLU A 30 -6.23 -11.02 -2.10
N LEU A 31 -6.00 -10.97 -3.40
CA LEU A 31 -4.70 -10.51 -3.90
C LEU A 31 -4.48 -9.05 -3.57
N LEU A 32 -5.56 -8.25 -3.63
CA LEU A 32 -5.46 -6.84 -3.31
C LEU A 32 -5.13 -6.63 -1.83
N GLU A 33 -5.75 -7.40 -0.95
CA GLU A 33 -5.46 -7.31 0.47
C GLU A 33 -3.99 -7.63 0.74
N ASP A 34 -3.48 -8.66 0.10
CA ASP A 34 -2.07 -9.02 0.22
C ASP A 34 -1.16 -7.89 -0.28
N ALA A 35 -1.54 -7.31 -1.41
CA ALA A 35 -0.73 -6.24 -1.99
C ALA A 35 -0.68 -5.02 -1.07
N ILE A 36 -1.82 -4.65 -0.51
CA ILE A 36 -1.89 -3.51 0.39
C ILE A 36 -1.08 -3.79 1.65
N HIS A 37 -1.20 -5.00 2.17
CA HIS A 37 -0.44 -5.38 3.35
C HIS A 37 1.07 -5.29 3.08
N ASP A 38 1.51 -5.76 1.91
CA ASP A 38 2.90 -5.69 1.53
C ASP A 38 3.40 -4.25 1.42
N VAL A 39 2.55 -3.37 0.87
CA VAL A 39 2.91 -1.97 0.75
C VAL A 39 3.17 -1.35 2.13
N PHE A 40 2.27 -1.61 3.07
CA PHE A 40 2.42 -1.05 4.41
C PHE A 40 3.56 -1.71 5.19
N LEU A 41 3.78 -2.99 4.98
CA LEU A 41 4.91 -3.65 5.63
C LEU A 41 6.22 -3.06 5.14
N HIS A 42 6.31 -2.83 3.85
CA HIS A 42 7.48 -2.21 3.25
C HIS A 42 7.70 -0.81 3.83
N LEU A 43 6.63 -0.05 3.95
CA LEU A 43 6.71 1.28 4.53
C LEU A 43 7.17 1.21 5.99
N TYR A 44 6.65 0.24 6.73
CA TYR A 44 6.98 0.08 8.14
C TYR A 44 8.49 -0.14 8.33
N GLU A 45 9.11 -0.82 7.39
CA GLU A 45 10.53 -1.14 7.46
C GLU A 45 11.43 -0.02 6.97
N ARG A 46 10.84 1.02 6.40
CA ARG A 46 11.60 2.13 5.86
C ARG A 46 11.81 3.21 6.90
N GLU A 47 12.55 4.25 6.51
CA GLU A 47 12.84 5.35 7.41
C GLU A 47 11.59 6.13 7.74
N HIS A 48 11.52 6.57 8.99
CA HIS A 48 10.37 7.28 9.52
C HIS A 48 10.03 8.56 8.77
N LYS A 49 11.03 9.26 8.28
CA LYS A 49 10.75 10.56 7.70
C LYS A 49 9.88 10.48 6.45
N LEU A 50 9.81 9.32 5.83
CA LEU A 50 8.89 9.14 4.72
C LEU A 50 7.44 9.16 5.17
N TRP A 51 7.21 8.81 6.43
CA TRP A 51 5.86 8.71 6.96
C TRP A 51 5.22 10.06 7.18
N GLU A 52 6.02 11.11 7.20
CA GLU A 52 5.52 12.47 7.41
C GLU A 52 5.46 13.26 6.12
N SER A 53 5.66 12.58 5.02
CA SER A 53 5.64 13.23 3.72
C SER A 53 4.23 13.76 3.41
N GLN A 54 4.17 14.96 2.84
CA GLN A 54 2.90 15.53 2.42
C GLN A 54 2.30 14.75 1.25
N ASN A 55 3.14 14.00 0.56
CA ASN A 55 2.70 13.22 -0.60
C ASN A 55 2.56 11.75 -0.26
N MET A 56 2.33 11.44 1.01
CA MET A 56 2.25 10.05 1.45
C MET A 56 1.21 9.26 0.67
N LYS A 57 0.05 9.86 0.42
CA LYS A 57 -1.00 9.18 -0.32
C LYS A 57 -0.52 8.76 -1.71
N PHE A 58 0.11 9.68 -2.42
CA PHE A 58 0.60 9.37 -3.76
C PHE A 58 1.73 8.35 -3.73
N TYR A 59 2.56 8.44 -2.72
CA TYR A 59 3.63 7.46 -2.54
C TYR A 59 3.04 6.06 -2.38
N LEU A 60 2.04 5.94 -1.51
CA LEU A 60 1.41 4.64 -1.27
C LEU A 60 0.69 4.12 -2.51
N LEU A 61 -0.01 5.00 -3.21
CA LEU A 61 -0.71 4.59 -4.43
C LEU A 61 0.28 4.10 -5.49
N ASN A 62 1.40 4.78 -5.59
CA ASN A 62 2.42 4.37 -6.55
C ASN A 62 3.04 3.02 -6.19
N CYS A 63 3.30 2.80 -4.90
CA CYS A 63 3.80 1.52 -4.44
C CYS A 63 2.81 0.41 -4.72
N LEU A 64 1.53 0.68 -4.47
CA LEU A 64 0.49 -0.30 -4.73
C LEU A 64 0.38 -0.62 -6.22
N LYS A 65 0.43 0.41 -7.04
CA LYS A 65 0.37 0.19 -8.49
C LYS A 65 1.50 -0.74 -8.95
N ASN A 66 2.70 -0.48 -8.47
CA ASN A 66 3.83 -1.31 -8.85
C ASN A 66 3.66 -2.74 -8.36
N ARG A 67 3.12 -2.90 -7.16
CA ARG A 67 2.90 -4.24 -6.63
C ARG A 67 1.86 -4.99 -7.44
N ILE A 68 0.78 -4.31 -7.80
CA ILE A 68 -0.28 -4.93 -8.60
C ILE A 68 0.25 -5.34 -9.96
N ARG A 69 1.06 -4.51 -10.58
CA ARG A 69 1.62 -4.84 -11.88
C ARG A 69 2.49 -6.08 -11.80
N THR A 70 3.24 -6.24 -10.72
CA THR A 70 4.04 -7.43 -10.51
C THR A 70 3.16 -8.67 -10.38
N ILE A 71 2.08 -8.55 -9.62
CA ILE A 71 1.15 -9.66 -9.42
C ILE A 71 0.52 -10.08 -10.75
N LYS A 72 0.04 -9.11 -11.51
CA LYS A 72 -0.61 -9.43 -12.78
C LYS A 72 0.36 -10.04 -13.77
N LYS A 73 1.60 -9.57 -13.75
CA LYS A 73 2.61 -10.14 -14.64
C LYS A 73 2.85 -11.60 -14.32
N LYS A 74 2.89 -11.95 -13.05
CA LYS A 74 3.08 -13.33 -12.66
C LYS A 74 1.89 -14.20 -13.06
N GLU A 75 0.69 -13.65 -12.94
CA GLU A 75 -0.50 -14.42 -13.32
C GLU A 75 -0.60 -14.67 -14.80
N MET A 76 -0.03 -13.78 -15.59
CA MET A 76 -0.08 -13.92 -17.05
C MET A 76 0.94 -14.93 -17.58
N ASN A 77 1.89 -15.26 -16.75
CA ASN A 77 2.87 -16.29 -17.10
C ASN A 77 2.39 -17.65 -16.63
#